data_9b121a868170e591b775b21906e8f3c1
#
_entry.id   9b121a868170e591b775b21906e8f3c1
#
_cell.length_a   1.000
_cell.length_b   1.000
_cell.length_c   1.000
_cell.angle_alpha   90.00
_cell.angle_beta   90.00
_cell.angle_gamma   90.00
#
_symmetry.space_group_name_H-M   'P 1'
#
loop_
_entity.id
_entity.type
_entity.pdbx_description
1 polymer ?
#
loop_
_entity_poly.entity_id
_entity_poly.type
_entity_poly.pdbx_seq_one_letter_code
_entity_poly.pdbx_strand_id
1 'polypeptide(L)'
;MFFQYDECIKDCDEIVERGRQLKSDSKMIAITLSRKGTALAEMAKLSKDYEPAIETFQKALSEQCIPGTLKKLNDAEQAKRELEQQEYFDTKLADEENEKGIPFGNT
;
A
#
# COMPACT_ATOMS: atom_id res chain seq x y z
N MET A 1 -1.46 -19.04 8.47
CA MET A 1 -2.23 -19.05 7.75
C MET A 1 -2.32 -17.98 6.95
N PHE A 2 -2.64 -18.11 5.95
CA PHE A 2 -2.61 -17.20 5.16
C PHE A 2 -3.81 -16.84 5.00
N PHE A 3 -4.13 -15.85 5.04
CA PHE A 3 -5.22 -15.43 4.81
C PHE A 3 -5.48 -15.30 3.51
N GLN A 4 -6.45 -15.00 3.17
CA GLN A 4 -7.07 -14.95 2.04
C GLN A 4 -7.14 -13.52 1.62
N TYR A 5 -6.03 -12.85 1.64
CA TYR A 5 -6.02 -11.46 1.17
C TYR A 5 -6.35 -11.37 -0.32
N ASP A 6 -5.90 -12.34 -1.12
CA ASP A 6 -6.21 -12.33 -2.55
C ASP A 6 -7.70 -12.44 -2.78
N GLU A 7 -8.35 -13.31 -2.02
CA GLU A 7 -9.79 -13.47 -2.14
C GLU A 7 -10.53 -12.24 -1.66
N CYS A 8 -10.02 -11.62 -0.60
CA CYS A 8 -10.62 -10.41 -0.09
C CYS A 8 -10.58 -9.31 -1.14
N ILE A 9 -9.43 -9.14 -1.81
CA ILE A 9 -9.29 -8.14 -2.84
C ILE A 9 -10.25 -8.43 -3.99
N LYS A 10 -10.36 -9.69 -4.37
CA LYS A 10 -11.23 -10.07 -5.46
C LYS A 10 -12.67 -9.77 -5.11
N ASP A 11 -13.09 -10.11 -3.90
CA ASP A 11 -14.45 -9.83 -3.47
C ASP A 11 -14.71 -8.34 -3.42
N CYS A 12 -13.75 -7.57 -2.94
CA CYS A 12 -13.90 -6.12 -2.90
C CYS A 12 -14.06 -5.54 -4.30
N ASP A 13 -13.26 -6.05 -5.26
CA ASP A 13 -13.36 -5.57 -6.62
C ASP A 13 -14.75 -5.87 -7.21
N GLU A 14 -15.27 -7.04 -6.91
CA GLU A 14 -16.60 -7.39 -7.40
C GLU A 14 -17.68 -6.50 -6.79
N ILE A 15 -17.58 -6.22 -5.51
CA ILE A 15 -18.55 -5.39 -4.84
C ILE A 15 -18.53 -3.97 -5.39
N VAL A 16 -17.32 -3.45 -5.62
CA VAL A 16 -17.20 -2.10 -6.16
C VAL A 16 -17.78 -2.06 -7.56
N GLU A 17 -17.49 -3.06 -8.37
CA GLU A 17 -18.00 -3.10 -9.72
C GLU A 17 -19.52 -3.15 -9.73
N ARG A 18 -20.10 -4.00 -8.89
CA ARG A 18 -21.54 -4.07 -8.81
C ARG A 18 -22.12 -2.78 -8.28
N GLY A 19 -21.49 -2.18 -7.31
CA GLY A 19 -21.95 -0.93 -6.76
C GLY A 19 -22.01 0.16 -7.81
N ARG A 20 -20.99 0.21 -8.68
CA ARG A 20 -21.00 1.21 -9.71
C ARG A 20 -22.11 0.94 -10.73
N GLN A 21 -22.29 -0.32 -11.07
CA GLN A 21 -23.32 -0.68 -12.04
C GLN A 21 -24.72 -0.38 -11.51
N LEU A 22 -24.92 -0.61 -10.22
CA LEU A 22 -26.22 -0.40 -9.62
C LEU A 22 -26.39 0.98 -9.01
N LYS A 23 -25.37 1.82 -9.16
CA LYS A 23 -25.36 3.17 -8.58
C LYS A 23 -25.59 3.11 -7.09
N SER A 24 -24.86 2.20 -6.44
CA SER A 24 -25.00 2.06 -5.03
C SER A 24 -24.38 3.20 -4.26
N ASP A 25 -24.61 3.18 -2.98
CA ASP A 25 -24.13 4.19 -2.07
C ASP A 25 -22.62 4.37 -2.14
N SER A 26 -22.17 5.58 -2.30
CA SER A 26 -20.76 5.91 -2.31
C SER A 26 -20.08 5.47 -1.02
N LYS A 27 -20.81 5.51 0.09
CA LYS A 27 -20.23 5.10 1.36
C LYS A 27 -19.86 3.63 1.33
N MET A 28 -20.73 2.79 0.77
CA MET A 28 -20.43 1.37 0.70
C MET A 28 -19.24 1.12 -0.21
N ILE A 29 -19.16 1.82 -1.33
CA ILE A 29 -18.02 1.68 -2.23
C ILE A 29 -16.75 2.13 -1.52
N ALA A 30 -16.81 3.24 -0.78
CA ALA A 30 -15.65 3.73 -0.05
C ALA A 30 -15.19 2.73 1.00
N ILE A 31 -16.12 2.13 1.74
CA ILE A 31 -15.77 1.14 2.75
C ILE A 31 -15.13 -0.07 2.09
N THR A 32 -15.68 -0.52 0.98
CA THR A 32 -15.14 -1.68 0.28
C THR A 32 -13.74 -1.40 -0.25
N LEU A 33 -13.54 -0.23 -0.83
CA LEU A 33 -12.20 0.15 -1.30
C LEU A 33 -11.22 0.27 -0.15
N SER A 34 -11.68 0.76 1.00
CA SER A 34 -10.82 0.85 2.18
C SER A 34 -10.38 -0.55 2.63
N ARG A 35 -11.27 -1.52 2.58
CA ARG A 35 -10.92 -2.89 2.92
C ARG A 35 -9.92 -3.47 1.93
N LYS A 36 -10.12 -3.17 0.65
CA LYS A 36 -9.19 -3.62 -0.36
C LYS A 36 -7.80 -3.03 -0.11
N GLY A 37 -7.75 -1.73 0.19
CA GLY A 37 -6.49 -1.07 0.48
C GLY A 37 -5.80 -1.68 1.69
N THR A 38 -6.57 -2.03 2.72
CA THR A 38 -6.01 -2.66 3.90
C THR A 38 -5.41 -4.03 3.54
N ALA A 39 -6.10 -4.82 2.75
CA ALA A 39 -5.57 -6.12 2.34
C ALA A 39 -4.28 -5.97 1.54
N LEU A 40 -4.24 -4.98 0.64
CA LEU A 40 -3.04 -4.73 -0.14
C LEU A 40 -1.88 -4.31 0.76
N ALA A 41 -2.15 -3.47 1.75
CA ALA A 41 -1.12 -3.02 2.67
C ALA A 41 -0.61 -4.19 3.53
N GLU A 42 -1.50 -5.09 3.93
CA GLU A 42 -1.10 -6.23 4.73
C GLU A 42 -0.24 -7.21 3.93
N MET A 43 -0.43 -7.25 2.62
CA MET A 43 0.37 -8.11 1.77
C MET A 43 1.68 -7.46 1.35
N ALA A 44 1.83 -6.18 1.58
CA ALA A 44 2.99 -5.44 1.10
C ALA A 44 4.27 -5.87 1.82
N LYS A 45 5.33 -6.08 1.08
CA LYS A 45 6.62 -6.42 1.65
C LYS A 45 7.67 -5.40 1.26
N LEU A 46 7.52 -4.77 0.12
CA LEU A 46 8.46 -3.75 -0.33
C LEU A 46 7.73 -2.43 -0.42
N SER A 47 8.49 -1.34 -0.48
CA SER A 47 7.87 -0.02 -0.54
C SER A 47 6.94 0.11 -1.74
N LYS A 48 7.34 -0.44 -2.87
CA LYS A 48 6.51 -0.34 -4.08
C LYS A 48 5.20 -1.09 -3.93
N ASP A 49 5.14 -2.07 -3.04
CA ASP A 49 3.91 -2.83 -2.84
C ASP A 49 2.84 -2.01 -2.13
N TYR A 50 3.24 -0.91 -1.50
CA TYR A 50 2.27 -0.04 -0.87
C TYR A 50 1.61 0.90 -1.86
N GLU A 51 2.16 1.05 -3.07
CA GLU A 51 1.57 1.96 -4.04
C GLU A 51 0.12 1.62 -4.39
N PRO A 52 -0.20 0.35 -4.71
CA PRO A 52 -1.60 0.03 -5.00
C PRO A 52 -2.50 0.22 -3.77
N ALA A 53 -1.97 -0.01 -2.57
CA ALA A 53 -2.78 0.22 -1.37
C ALA A 53 -3.08 1.70 -1.21
N ILE A 54 -2.06 2.55 -1.39
CA ILE A 54 -2.23 3.99 -1.27
C ILE A 54 -3.22 4.49 -2.32
N GLU A 55 -3.09 4.02 -3.54
CA GLU A 55 -3.98 4.42 -4.61
C GLU A 55 -5.41 4.00 -4.30
N THR A 56 -5.59 2.82 -3.76
CA THR A 56 -6.91 2.31 -3.41
C THR A 56 -7.53 3.15 -2.29
N PHE A 57 -6.74 3.53 -1.30
CA PHE A 57 -7.24 4.38 -0.23
C PHE A 57 -7.62 5.76 -0.78
N GLN A 58 -6.85 6.28 -1.74
CA GLN A 58 -7.17 7.56 -2.33
C GLN A 58 -8.49 7.48 -3.10
N LYS A 59 -8.72 6.38 -3.78
CA LYS A 59 -9.99 6.18 -4.49
C LYS A 59 -11.14 6.11 -3.50
N ALA A 60 -10.91 5.43 -2.36
CA ALA A 60 -11.94 5.35 -1.34
C ALA A 60 -12.30 6.73 -0.83
N LEU A 61 -11.31 7.57 -0.60
CA LEU A 61 -11.56 8.92 -0.11
C LEU A 61 -12.25 9.78 -1.15
N SER A 62 -12.01 9.52 -2.44
CA SER A 62 -12.69 10.28 -3.47
C SER A 62 -14.17 9.92 -3.54
N GLU A 63 -14.52 8.69 -3.13
CA GLU A 63 -15.93 8.32 -3.10
C GLU A 63 -16.59 8.92 -1.87
N GLN A 64 -15.94 8.82 -0.73
CA GLN A 64 -16.46 9.42 0.49
C GLN A 64 -15.32 9.58 1.49
N CYS A 65 -15.19 10.76 2.06
CA CYS A 65 -14.12 11.02 3.01
C CYS A 65 -14.48 10.42 4.35
N ILE A 66 -13.88 9.30 4.67
CA ILE A 66 -14.10 8.62 5.93
C ILE A 66 -12.82 8.78 6.76
N PRO A 67 -12.90 9.31 7.98
CA PRO A 67 -11.68 9.58 8.77
C PRO A 67 -10.82 8.35 8.98
N GLY A 68 -11.43 7.19 9.18
CA GLY A 68 -10.65 5.97 9.34
C GLY A 68 -9.83 5.63 8.11
N THR A 69 -10.38 5.88 6.92
CA THR A 69 -9.66 5.64 5.67
C THR A 69 -8.50 6.62 5.52
N LEU A 70 -8.71 7.86 5.92
CA LEU A 70 -7.63 8.86 5.84
C LEU A 70 -6.46 8.43 6.72
N LYS A 71 -6.76 7.92 7.92
CA LYS A 71 -5.70 7.46 8.80
C LYS A 71 -4.96 6.29 8.16
N LYS A 72 -5.68 5.36 7.55
CA LYS A 72 -5.05 4.22 6.90
C LYS A 72 -4.17 4.67 5.75
N LEU A 73 -4.61 5.67 5.01
CA LEU A 73 -3.80 6.20 3.91
C LEU A 73 -2.51 6.80 4.46
N ASN A 74 -2.60 7.60 5.52
CA ASN A 74 -1.41 8.20 6.09
C ASN A 74 -0.46 7.13 6.62
N ASP A 75 -0.99 6.10 7.27
CA ASP A 75 -0.18 5.01 7.78
C ASP A 75 0.53 4.28 6.65
N ALA A 76 -0.17 4.04 5.54
CA ALA A 76 0.43 3.35 4.40
C ALA A 76 1.52 4.21 3.76
N GLU A 77 1.30 5.51 3.66
CA GLU A 77 2.31 6.41 3.10
C GLU A 77 3.54 6.44 3.99
N GLN A 78 3.34 6.46 5.30
CA GLN A 78 4.46 6.47 6.21
C GLN A 78 5.24 5.16 6.14
N ALA A 79 4.54 4.03 6.10
CA ALA A 79 5.18 2.73 5.99
C ALA A 79 5.99 2.65 4.70
N LYS A 80 5.44 3.18 3.60
CA LYS A 80 6.15 3.19 2.33
C LYS A 80 7.44 3.98 2.45
N ARG A 81 7.37 5.17 3.06
CA ARG A 81 8.56 6.00 3.20
C ARG A 81 9.62 5.33 4.04
N GLU A 82 9.22 4.67 5.13
CA GLU A 82 10.16 3.99 5.99
C GLU A 82 10.83 2.85 5.25
N LEU A 83 10.07 2.10 4.47
CA LEU A 83 10.66 1.02 3.68
C LEU A 83 11.57 1.55 2.59
N GLU A 84 11.22 2.66 1.98
CA GLU A 84 12.06 3.27 0.95
C GLU A 84 13.41 3.65 1.54
N GLN A 85 13.41 4.22 2.74
CA GLN A 85 14.65 4.59 3.38
C GLN A 85 15.47 3.36 3.69
N GLN A 86 14.85 2.31 4.19
CA GLN A 86 15.57 1.10 4.50
C GLN A 86 16.13 0.45 3.24
N GLU A 87 15.34 0.41 2.18
CA GLU A 87 15.78 -0.16 0.92
C GLU A 87 16.96 0.65 0.35
N TYR A 88 16.90 1.95 0.49
CA TYR A 88 17.96 2.81 0.02
C TYR A 88 19.26 2.53 0.79
N PHE A 89 19.16 2.41 2.10
CA PHE A 89 20.34 2.12 2.89
C PHE A 89 20.91 0.76 2.55
N ASP A 90 20.08 -0.25 2.37
CA ASP A 90 20.56 -1.58 2.03
C ASP A 90 21.29 -1.55 0.69
N THR A 91 20.72 -0.87 -0.29
CA THR A 91 21.35 -0.78 -1.59
C THR A 91 22.66 -0.02 -1.51
N LYS A 92 22.68 1.06 -0.75
CA LYS A 92 23.86 1.87 -0.64
C LYS A 92 24.99 1.10 0.06
N LEU A 93 24.66 0.34 1.11
CA LEU A 93 25.67 -0.43 1.79
C LEU A 93 26.23 -1.50 0.86
N ALA A 94 25.40 -2.13 0.05
CA ALA A 94 25.88 -3.14 -0.89
C ALA A 94 26.82 -2.51 -1.91
N ASP A 95 26.46 -1.33 -2.40
CA ASP A 95 27.31 -0.64 -3.36
C ASP A 95 28.64 -0.26 -2.74
N GLU A 96 28.62 0.23 -1.51
CA GLU A 96 29.83 0.61 -0.85
C GLU A 96 30.73 -0.59 -0.63
N GLU A 97 30.17 -1.73 -0.27
CA GLU A 97 30.97 -2.90 -0.07
C GLU A 97 31.61 -3.32 -1.37
N ASN A 98 30.87 -3.23 -2.45
CA ASN A 98 31.43 -3.62 -3.69
C ASN A 98 32.55 -2.70 -4.07
N GLU A 99 32.32 -1.44 -3.91
CA GLU A 99 33.33 -0.57 -4.29
C GLU A 99 34.41 -0.63 -3.41
N LYS A 100 34.27 -0.96 -2.26
CA LYS A 100 35.21 -0.85 -1.43
C LYS A 100 36.15 -1.70 -1.53
N GLY A 101 35.87 -2.46 -1.98
CA GLY A 101 36.90 -3.03 -2.12
C GLY A 101 37.75 -1.96 -1.69
N ILE A 102 37.32 -1.06 -1.73
CA ILE A 102 38.04 -0.04 -1.44
C ILE A 102 37.96 0.41 -0.26
N PRO A 103 38.53 0.60 0.16
CA PRO A 103 38.48 1.02 1.32
C PRO A 103 38.16 2.18 1.50
N PHE A 104 37.95 2.63 1.64
CA PHE A 104 37.51 3.52 1.99
C PHE A 104 38.00 4.35 2.45
N GLY A 105 38.49 4.30 2.22
CA GLY A 105 38.81 4.78 2.66
C GLY A 105 38.98 5.36 2.98
N ASN A 106 39.09 5.19 2.84
CA ASN A 106 39.13 5.40 3.24
C ASN A 106 38.78 5.71 3.60
N THR A 107 38.96 5.77 3.61
CA THR A 107 38.72 5.83 4.10
C THR A 107 38.62 5.92 4.24
#